data_00973f9a684e3335f4a2b964a9c77c46
#
_entry.id   00973f9a684e3335f4a2b964a9c77c46
#
_cell.length_a   1.000
_cell.length_b   1.000
_cell.length_c   1.000
_cell.angle_alpha   90.00
_cell.angle_beta   90.00
_cell.angle_gamma   90.00
#
_symmetry.space_group_name_H-M   'P 1'
#
loop_
_entity.id
_entity.type
_entity.pdbx_description
1 polymer ?
#
loop_
_entity_poly.entity_id
_entity_poly.type
_entity_poly.pdbx_seq_one_letter_code
_entity_poly.pdbx_strand_id
1 'polypeptide(L)'
;VNACPPLLVGIGIAGSVEVAAELSKKALMRPVGSKNANEIGADFEKMIEEGLNKINIGPGGLTGTKSVMGVNVEQAARHPSCLAVGVSTGCWGHRRATIRINADMSYEMISHKGMTL
;
A
#
# COMPACT_ATOMS: atom_id res chain seq x y z
N VAL A 1 10.45 -13.76 2.85
CA VAL A 1 11.45 -12.74 2.49
C VAL A 1 11.69 -12.67 0.99
N ASN A 2 11.14 -13.61 0.21
CA ASN A 2 11.31 -13.64 -1.26
C ASN A 2 10.56 -12.53 -2.03
N ALA A 3 9.82 -11.66 -1.34
CA ALA A 3 9.01 -10.60 -1.95
C ALA A 3 9.71 -9.22 -2.01
N CYS A 4 11.00 -9.13 -1.75
CA CYS A 4 11.81 -7.92 -1.80
C CYS A 4 11.24 -6.75 -0.96
N PRO A 5 11.28 -6.82 0.38
CA PRO A 5 10.88 -5.73 1.25
C PRO A 5 11.75 -4.46 1.06
N PRO A 6 11.23 -3.27 1.43
CA PRO A 6 9.94 -3.02 2.08
C PRO A 6 8.76 -3.24 1.12
N LEU A 7 7.69 -3.86 1.62
CA LEU A 7 6.54 -4.23 0.81
C LEU A 7 5.44 -3.15 0.84
N LEU A 8 4.67 -3.06 -0.24
CA LEU A 8 3.34 -2.46 -0.19
C LEU A 8 2.33 -3.60 0.06
N VAL A 9 1.47 -3.44 1.05
CA VAL A 9 0.45 -4.43 1.41
C VAL A 9 -0.92 -3.90 1.01
N GLY A 10 -1.63 -4.67 0.20
CA GLY A 10 -3.01 -4.42 -0.18
C GLY A 10 -3.95 -5.41 0.51
N ILE A 11 -4.93 -4.91 1.21
CA ILE A 11 -5.94 -5.70 1.93
C ILE A 11 -7.30 -5.43 1.31
N GLY A 12 -8.02 -6.49 0.98
CA GLY A 12 -9.41 -6.44 0.55
C GLY A 12 -10.32 -7.10 1.57
N ILE A 13 -11.40 -6.42 1.97
CA ILE A 13 -12.38 -6.92 2.92
C ILE A 13 -13.74 -6.95 2.22
N ALA A 14 -14.37 -8.12 2.15
CA ALA A 14 -15.64 -8.29 1.44
C ALA A 14 -16.48 -9.45 1.99
N GLY A 15 -17.65 -9.67 1.39
CA GLY A 15 -18.53 -10.81 1.70
C GLY A 15 -18.18 -12.08 0.93
N SER A 16 -17.32 -12.04 -0.09
CA SER A 16 -16.86 -13.22 -0.83
C SER A 16 -15.36 -13.18 -1.07
N VAL A 17 -14.77 -14.35 -1.28
CA VAL A 17 -13.32 -14.52 -1.47
C VAL A 17 -12.84 -13.82 -2.74
N GLU A 18 -13.62 -13.93 -3.83
CA GLU A 18 -13.29 -13.35 -5.13
C GLU A 18 -13.22 -11.83 -5.04
N VAL A 19 -14.23 -11.20 -4.42
CA VAL A 19 -14.28 -9.76 -4.24
C VAL A 19 -13.19 -9.29 -3.28
N ALA A 20 -12.90 -10.02 -2.22
CA ALA A 20 -11.80 -9.70 -1.31
C ALA A 20 -10.44 -9.76 -2.01
N ALA A 21 -10.23 -10.77 -2.86
CA ALA A 21 -9.00 -10.91 -3.65
C ALA A 21 -8.86 -9.75 -4.65
N GLU A 22 -9.92 -9.38 -5.38
CA GLU A 22 -9.92 -8.23 -6.29
C GLU A 22 -9.63 -6.93 -5.57
N LEU A 23 -10.30 -6.66 -4.44
CA LEU A 23 -10.08 -5.48 -3.64
C LEU A 23 -8.66 -5.39 -3.10
N SER A 24 -8.04 -6.51 -2.73
CA SER A 24 -6.63 -6.52 -2.30
C SER A 24 -5.68 -6.07 -3.42
N LYS A 25 -5.97 -6.45 -4.67
CA LYS A 25 -5.22 -5.97 -5.85
C LYS A 25 -5.48 -4.50 -6.13
N LYS A 26 -6.74 -4.07 -6.04
CA LYS A 26 -7.11 -2.66 -6.17
C LYS A 26 -6.39 -1.79 -5.14
N ALA A 27 -6.30 -2.25 -3.89
CA ALA A 27 -5.57 -1.57 -2.83
C ALA A 27 -4.08 -1.35 -3.19
N LEU A 28 -3.42 -2.30 -3.87
CA LEU A 28 -2.05 -2.15 -4.36
C LEU A 28 -1.91 -1.09 -5.47
N MET A 29 -2.99 -0.73 -6.16
CA MET A 29 -2.95 0.31 -7.20
C MET A 29 -2.97 1.71 -6.61
N ARG A 30 -3.36 1.88 -5.36
CA ARG A 30 -3.31 3.17 -4.69
C ARG A 30 -1.86 3.63 -4.48
N PRO A 31 -1.59 4.94 -4.50
CA PRO A 31 -0.26 5.47 -4.20
C PRO A 31 0.22 5.07 -2.80
N VAL A 32 1.52 4.84 -2.66
CA VAL A 32 2.16 4.67 -1.35
C VAL A 32 1.94 5.94 -0.52
N GLY A 33 1.52 5.76 0.75
CA GLY A 33 1.20 6.87 1.65
C GLY A 33 -0.17 7.52 1.42
N SER A 34 -0.98 7.02 0.47
CA SER A 34 -2.39 7.41 0.40
C SER A 34 -3.15 6.92 1.63
N LYS A 35 -4.22 7.62 1.99
CA LYS A 35 -5.09 7.23 3.10
C LYS A 35 -6.43 6.75 2.58
N ASN A 36 -7.05 5.83 3.28
CA ASN A 36 -8.43 5.44 3.02
C ASN A 36 -9.36 6.65 3.20
N ALA A 37 -10.37 6.76 2.34
CA ALA A 37 -11.37 7.83 2.45
C ALA A 37 -12.27 7.68 3.69
N ASN A 38 -12.38 6.47 4.23
CA ASN A 38 -13.08 6.20 5.49
C ASN A 38 -12.06 6.27 6.63
N GLU A 39 -12.38 7.03 7.68
CA GLU A 39 -11.49 7.26 8.82
C GLU A 39 -11.13 5.95 9.55
N ILE A 40 -12.13 5.07 9.78
CA ILE A 40 -11.89 3.75 10.39
C ILE A 40 -10.93 2.91 9.53
N GLY A 41 -11.09 2.98 8.20
CA GLY A 41 -10.18 2.32 7.26
C GLY A 41 -8.77 2.89 7.33
N ALA A 42 -8.63 4.19 7.44
CA ALA A 42 -7.33 4.87 7.56
C ALA A 42 -6.60 4.52 8.88
N ASP A 43 -7.32 4.46 9.99
CA ASP A 43 -6.78 4.04 11.27
C ASP A 43 -6.35 2.57 11.24
N PHE A 44 -7.13 1.74 10.58
CA PHE A 44 -6.79 0.32 10.38
C PHE A 44 -5.54 0.14 9.50
N GLU A 45 -5.40 0.91 8.42
CA GLU A 45 -4.19 0.94 7.59
C GLU A 45 -2.95 1.24 8.44
N LYS A 46 -3.03 2.30 9.25
CA LYS A 46 -1.96 2.72 10.15
C LYS A 46 -1.60 1.66 11.19
N MET A 47 -2.60 1.10 11.85
CA MET A 47 -2.41 0.06 12.88
C MET A 47 -1.66 -1.15 12.30
N ILE A 48 -2.04 -1.60 11.11
CA ILE A 48 -1.39 -2.75 10.46
C ILE A 48 0.02 -2.38 10.02
N GLU A 49 0.23 -1.19 9.44
CA GLU A 49 1.57 -0.74 9.04
C GLU A 49 2.54 -0.72 10.22
N GLU A 50 2.11 -0.17 11.35
CA GLU A 50 2.90 -0.15 12.59
C GLU A 50 3.20 -1.57 13.09
N GLY A 51 2.20 -2.46 13.06
CA GLY A 51 2.36 -3.87 13.46
C GLY A 51 3.35 -4.61 12.58
N LEU A 52 3.24 -4.47 11.26
CA LEU A 52 4.13 -5.11 10.30
C LEU A 52 5.58 -4.59 10.39
N ASN A 53 5.76 -3.31 10.67
CA ASN A 53 7.10 -2.76 10.85
C ASN A 53 7.78 -3.23 12.14
N LYS A 54 7.02 -3.60 13.18
CA LYS A 54 7.56 -4.21 14.41
C LYS A 54 8.14 -5.62 14.19
N ILE A 55 7.80 -6.29 13.09
CA ILE A 55 8.37 -7.61 12.74
C ILE A 55 9.87 -7.51 12.42
N ASN A 56 10.35 -6.34 12.06
CA ASN A 56 11.78 -6.06 11.87
C ASN A 56 12.45 -6.87 10.74
N ILE A 57 11.69 -7.22 9.69
CA ILE A 57 12.24 -7.88 8.49
C ILE A 57 13.22 -6.93 7.78
N GLY A 58 12.83 -5.66 7.62
CA GLY A 58 13.64 -4.61 7.05
C GLY A 58 13.89 -4.72 5.55
N PRO A 59 14.57 -3.72 4.97
CA PRO A 59 14.89 -3.69 3.55
C PRO A 59 15.71 -4.92 3.12
N GLY A 60 15.31 -5.53 2.00
CA GLY A 60 15.94 -6.74 1.49
C GLY A 60 15.83 -7.97 2.40
N GLY A 61 15.10 -7.87 3.52
CA GLY A 61 15.04 -8.93 4.54
C GLY A 61 16.29 -9.01 5.42
N LEU A 62 17.08 -7.95 5.45
CA LEU A 62 18.36 -7.87 6.17
C LEU A 62 18.22 -7.22 7.56
N THR A 63 17.04 -7.28 8.12
CA THR A 63 16.62 -6.60 9.37
C THR A 63 16.46 -5.08 9.23
N GLY A 64 15.71 -4.47 10.13
CA GLY A 64 15.46 -3.04 10.15
C GLY A 64 13.99 -2.68 10.34
N THR A 65 13.73 -1.44 10.65
CA THR A 65 12.40 -0.95 11.08
C THR A 65 11.40 -0.74 9.93
N LYS A 66 11.84 -0.81 8.66
CA LYS A 66 10.98 -0.63 7.49
C LYS A 66 10.78 -1.95 6.74
N SER A 67 9.86 -2.77 7.25
CA SER A 67 9.43 -4.01 6.60
C SER A 67 8.38 -3.75 5.51
N VAL A 68 7.54 -2.74 5.72
CA VAL A 68 6.54 -2.28 4.73
C VAL A 68 6.68 -0.79 4.48
N MET A 69 6.40 -0.38 3.25
CA MET A 69 6.38 1.03 2.83
C MET A 69 4.99 1.66 2.96
N GLY A 70 3.96 0.84 3.16
CA GLY A 70 2.59 1.25 3.37
C GLY A 70 1.64 0.06 3.36
N VAL A 71 0.46 0.30 3.91
CA VAL A 71 -0.67 -0.63 3.90
C VAL A 71 -1.88 0.12 3.34
N ASN A 72 -2.54 -0.43 2.34
CA ASN A 72 -3.77 0.09 1.79
C ASN A 72 -4.90 -0.92 1.99
N VAL A 73 -6.07 -0.46 2.40
CA VAL A 73 -7.26 -1.28 2.61
C VAL A 73 -8.38 -0.82 1.68
N GLU A 74 -8.97 -1.74 0.95
CA GLU A 74 -10.20 -1.53 0.20
C GLU A 74 -11.29 -2.43 0.78
N GLN A 75 -12.51 -1.93 0.86
CA GLN A 75 -13.61 -2.66 1.47
C GLN A 75 -14.90 -2.53 0.67
N ALA A 76 -15.69 -3.58 0.67
CA ALA A 76 -17.04 -3.62 0.15
C ALA A 76 -18.04 -3.99 1.24
N ALA A 77 -19.31 -3.64 1.01
CA ALA A 77 -20.39 -4.07 1.88
C ALA A 77 -20.44 -5.61 1.95
N ARG A 78 -20.77 -6.13 3.12
CA ARG A 78 -20.86 -7.57 3.38
C ARG A 78 -22.05 -7.91 4.26
N HIS A 79 -22.50 -9.14 4.18
CA HIS A 79 -23.44 -9.69 5.13
C HIS A 79 -22.73 -9.93 6.49
N PRO A 80 -23.41 -9.70 7.63
CA PRO A 80 -22.79 -9.89 8.96
C PRO A 80 -22.17 -11.27 9.20
N SER A 81 -22.75 -12.32 8.62
CA SER A 81 -22.25 -13.70 8.74
C SER A 81 -21.16 -14.08 7.72
N CYS A 82 -20.82 -13.19 6.80
CA CYS A 82 -19.84 -13.46 5.74
C CYS A 82 -18.70 -12.44 5.81
N LEU A 83 -17.50 -12.91 6.06
CA LEU A 83 -16.29 -12.10 6.07
C LEU A 83 -15.19 -12.82 5.32
N ALA A 84 -14.78 -12.26 4.20
CA ALA A 84 -13.60 -12.67 3.47
C ALA A 84 -12.54 -11.58 3.54
N VAL A 85 -11.29 -11.97 3.72
CA VAL A 85 -10.14 -11.06 3.71
C VAL A 85 -9.14 -11.58 2.68
N GLY A 86 -8.81 -10.75 1.72
CA GLY A 86 -7.74 -10.98 0.74
C GLY A 86 -6.53 -10.13 1.08
N VAL A 87 -5.33 -10.69 0.96
CA VAL A 87 -4.08 -9.96 1.13
C VAL A 87 -3.22 -10.14 -0.10
N SER A 88 -2.74 -9.05 -0.65
CA SER A 88 -1.78 -9.02 -1.74
C SER A 88 -0.58 -8.19 -1.34
N THR A 89 0.61 -8.64 -1.73
CA THR A 89 1.84 -7.91 -1.48
C THR A 89 2.51 -7.50 -2.78
N GLY A 90 3.02 -6.28 -2.81
CA GLY A 90 3.88 -5.78 -3.87
C GLY A 90 5.27 -5.48 -3.30
N CYS A 91 6.29 -5.70 -4.11
CA CYS A 91 7.67 -5.43 -3.71
C CYS A 91 7.98 -3.92 -3.67
N TRP A 92 9.17 -3.55 -3.31
CA TRP A 92 9.64 -2.17 -3.28
C TRP A 92 9.57 -1.44 -4.64
N GLY A 93 9.35 -2.17 -5.75
CA GLY A 93 9.07 -1.60 -7.08
C GLY A 93 7.81 -0.72 -7.14
N HIS A 94 6.94 -0.78 -6.11
CA HIS A 94 5.82 0.16 -5.97
C HIS A 94 6.24 1.59 -5.58
N ARG A 95 7.52 1.85 -5.31
CA ARG A 95 8.06 3.19 -5.18
C ARG A 95 8.10 3.84 -6.56
N ARG A 96 7.11 4.66 -6.85
CA ARG A 96 6.93 5.31 -8.15
C ARG A 96 6.96 6.82 -7.97
N ALA A 97 7.56 7.50 -8.92
CA ALA A 97 7.51 8.94 -9.03
C ALA A 97 7.04 9.34 -10.42
N THR A 98 6.37 10.47 -10.52
CA THR A 98 5.91 11.04 -11.78
C THR A 98 6.46 12.45 -11.91
N ILE A 99 7.13 12.68 -13.00
CA ILE A 99 7.67 13.99 -13.40
C ILE A 99 7.07 14.38 -14.74
N ARG A 100 6.76 15.64 -14.92
CA ARG A 100 6.43 16.23 -16.21
C ARG A 100 7.65 16.99 -16.71
N ILE A 101 8.08 16.70 -17.92
CA ILE A 101 9.17 17.41 -18.59
C ILE A 101 8.54 18.17 -19.76
N ASN A 102 8.76 19.47 -19.81
CA ASN A 102 8.27 20.35 -20.88
C ASN A 102 9.29 20.41 -22.03
N ALA A 103 8.83 20.97 -23.18
CA ALA A 103 9.69 21.08 -24.38
C ALA A 103 10.91 22.00 -24.18
N ASP A 104 10.84 22.94 -23.25
CA ASP A 104 11.93 23.83 -22.85
C ASP A 104 12.89 23.21 -21.82
N MET A 105 12.76 21.91 -21.56
CA MET A 105 13.52 21.15 -20.55
C MET A 105 13.25 21.54 -19.10
N SER A 106 12.28 22.43 -18.85
CA SER A 106 11.78 22.64 -17.49
C SER A 106 11.02 21.42 -17.00
N TYR A 107 11.03 21.18 -15.69
CA TYR A 107 10.34 20.02 -15.12
C TYR A 107 9.48 20.39 -13.91
N GLU A 108 8.46 19.57 -13.69
CA GLU A 108 7.56 19.65 -12.54
C GLU A 108 7.43 18.28 -11.89
N MET A 109 7.68 18.18 -10.58
CA MET A 109 7.42 16.98 -9.80
C MET A 109 5.92 16.86 -9.54
N ILE A 110 5.24 15.95 -10.23
CA ILE A 110 3.80 15.70 -10.07
C ILE A 110 3.55 14.96 -8.75
N SER A 111 4.37 13.95 -8.46
CA SER A 111 4.41 13.28 -7.16
C SER A 111 5.61 13.79 -6.35
N HIS A 112 5.57 13.62 -5.03
CA HIS A 112 6.67 14.04 -4.14
C HIS A 112 6.97 15.55 -4.25
N LYS A 113 5.94 16.37 -4.24
CA LYS A 113 6.06 17.84 -4.34
C LYS A 113 7.01 18.39 -3.27
N GLY A 114 7.90 19.28 -3.70
CA GLY A 114 8.91 19.88 -2.82
C GLY A 114 10.27 19.16 -2.80
N MET A 115 10.41 18.05 -3.51
CA MET A 115 11.73 17.46 -3.77
C MET A 115 12.37 18.09 -5.00
N THR A 116 13.67 18.34 -4.91
CA THR A 116 14.52 18.74 -6.03
C THR A 116 15.35 17.55 -6.51
N LEU A 117 15.58 17.46 -7.81
CA LEU A 117 16.49 16.46 -8.39
C LEU A 117 17.94 16.90 -8.19
#